data_5d404429d7279ac4be1728fc2abb1173
#
_entry.id   5d404429d7279ac4be1728fc2abb1173
#
_cell.length_a   1.000
_cell.length_b   1.000
_cell.length_c   1.000
_cell.angle_alpha   90.00
_cell.angle_beta   90.00
_cell.angle_gamma   90.00
#
_symmetry.space_group_name_H-M   'P 1'
#
loop_
_entity.id
_entity.type
_entity.pdbx_description
1 polymer ?
#
loop_
_entity_poly.entity_id
_entity_poly.type
_entity_poly.pdbx_seq_one_letter_code
_entity_poly.pdbx_strand_id
1 'polypeptide(L)'
;MYLAEYPDKLMLLDGASRADIPHLKDFIEHQLHRPFSDLKLVVVTHMHPDHAGGAHKLRDLTGCKLLAAKRESQWYSGVDGWLMHLTDLMLARWMANRMRKPKQNLWYSRKLKPDIELIDGECIPGFDDWQVLETQGHTDRDLSVYHSEQDVLYVADLMVQVKKHLIAPFPIFHPNQYRQSLKRVFEMDPQCLLLAHGGEVTFDEKAYQHILHTAPTKPMTHWRVTKVKAKGLLFALFRRKSAKIKPDE
;
A
#
# COMPACT_ATOMS: atom_id res chain seq x y z
N MET A 1 1.78 10.80 -2.22
CA MET A 1 2.03 10.46 -3.64
C MET A 1 3.37 11.05 -4.06
N TYR A 2 4.13 10.34 -4.88
CA TYR A 2 5.40 10.81 -5.45
C TYR A 2 5.34 10.70 -6.95
N LEU A 3 5.87 11.71 -7.62
CA LEU A 3 5.90 11.83 -9.06
C LEU A 3 7.37 11.99 -9.47
N ALA A 4 7.87 11.08 -10.31
CA ALA A 4 9.16 11.24 -10.96
C ALA A 4 8.98 12.10 -12.21
N GLU A 5 9.73 13.20 -12.28
CA GLU A 5 9.65 14.18 -13.34
C GLU A 5 10.85 14.09 -14.27
N TYR A 6 10.58 13.96 -15.57
CA TYR A 6 11.53 14.00 -16.66
C TYR A 6 11.16 15.11 -17.63
N PRO A 7 12.06 15.59 -18.48
CA PRO A 7 11.76 16.67 -19.40
C PRO A 7 10.56 16.44 -20.31
N ASP A 8 10.31 15.19 -20.72
CA ASP A 8 9.31 14.79 -21.70
C ASP A 8 8.18 13.89 -21.15
N LYS A 9 8.29 13.43 -19.89
CA LYS A 9 7.37 12.45 -19.31
C LYS A 9 7.31 12.51 -17.79
N LEU A 10 6.25 11.91 -17.23
CA LEU A 10 6.05 11.78 -15.79
C LEU A 10 5.75 10.31 -15.47
N MET A 11 6.24 9.85 -14.31
CA MET A 11 5.88 8.56 -13.73
C MET A 11 5.33 8.75 -12.32
N LEU A 12 4.16 8.21 -12.06
CA LEU A 12 3.59 8.15 -10.71
C LEU A 12 4.08 6.88 -10.02
N LEU A 13 4.73 7.01 -8.86
CA LEU A 13 5.33 5.89 -8.13
C LEU A 13 4.31 4.98 -7.44
N ASP A 14 3.03 5.42 -7.39
CA ASP A 14 1.92 4.59 -6.92
C ASP A 14 0.58 5.09 -7.46
N GLY A 15 -0.39 4.18 -7.67
CA GLY A 15 -1.62 4.47 -8.42
C GLY A 15 -2.65 5.34 -7.71
N ALA A 16 -2.39 5.80 -6.48
CA ALA A 16 -3.22 6.69 -5.68
C ALA A 16 -4.67 6.20 -5.47
N SER A 17 -5.46 6.92 -4.69
CA SER A 17 -6.90 6.68 -4.64
C SER A 17 -7.60 7.35 -5.82
N ARG A 18 -8.78 6.87 -6.17
CA ARG A 18 -9.60 7.53 -7.18
C ARG A 18 -9.96 8.98 -6.82
N ALA A 19 -10.05 9.28 -5.54
CA ALA A 19 -10.37 10.60 -5.02
C ALA A 19 -9.22 11.61 -5.19
N ASP A 20 -7.98 11.13 -5.34
CA ASP A 20 -6.79 11.99 -5.45
C ASP A 20 -6.52 12.47 -6.89
N ILE A 21 -7.19 11.87 -7.88
CA ILE A 21 -6.98 12.20 -9.30
C ILE A 21 -7.15 13.68 -9.62
N PRO A 22 -8.21 14.38 -9.12
CA PRO A 22 -8.34 15.82 -9.38
C PRO A 22 -7.17 16.63 -8.83
N HIS A 23 -6.65 16.28 -7.66
CA HIS A 23 -5.50 16.94 -7.04
C HIS A 23 -4.21 16.67 -7.82
N LEU A 24 -4.00 15.44 -8.28
CA LEU A 24 -2.86 15.08 -9.11
C LEU A 24 -2.90 15.85 -10.45
N LYS A 25 -4.07 15.91 -11.06
CA LYS A 25 -4.27 16.68 -12.30
C LYS A 25 -3.97 18.15 -12.10
N ASP A 26 -4.56 18.75 -11.06
CA ASP A 26 -4.33 20.16 -10.72
C ASP A 26 -2.84 20.45 -10.48
N PHE A 27 -2.15 19.57 -9.77
CA PHE A 27 -0.71 19.69 -9.52
C PHE A 27 0.09 19.66 -10.83
N ILE A 28 -0.17 18.69 -11.72
CA ILE A 28 0.56 18.57 -12.99
C ILE A 28 0.29 19.78 -13.90
N GLU A 29 -0.99 20.19 -14.04
CA GLU A 29 -1.36 21.26 -14.97
C GLU A 29 -0.99 22.65 -14.45
N HIS A 30 -1.16 22.91 -13.13
CA HIS A 30 -1.03 24.27 -12.60
C HIS A 30 0.24 24.50 -11.76
N GLN A 31 0.87 23.46 -11.19
CA GLN A 31 2.11 23.61 -10.45
C GLN A 31 3.33 23.27 -11.31
N LEU A 32 3.26 22.18 -12.09
CA LEU A 32 4.35 21.80 -13.01
C LEU A 32 4.22 22.46 -14.39
N HIS A 33 3.07 23.10 -14.68
CA HIS A 33 2.76 23.69 -15.99
C HIS A 33 2.92 22.72 -17.16
N ARG A 34 2.47 21.47 -16.96
CA ARG A 34 2.59 20.40 -17.94
C ARG A 34 1.21 19.82 -18.31
N PRO A 35 1.04 19.30 -19.52
CA PRO A 35 -0.21 18.62 -19.86
C PRO A 35 -0.36 17.33 -19.03
N PHE A 36 -1.58 17.04 -18.59
CA PHE A 36 -1.85 15.82 -17.79
C PHE A 36 -1.48 14.54 -18.55
N SER A 37 -1.51 14.59 -19.89
CA SER A 37 -1.08 13.50 -20.78
C SER A 37 0.42 13.19 -20.74
N ASP A 38 1.24 14.02 -20.06
CA ASP A 38 2.66 13.70 -19.82
C ASP A 38 2.85 12.60 -18.78
N LEU A 39 1.82 12.28 -18.00
CA LEU A 39 1.81 11.09 -17.17
C LEU A 39 1.79 9.85 -18.09
N LYS A 40 2.96 9.20 -18.26
CA LYS A 40 3.15 8.06 -19.16
C LYS A 40 3.10 6.72 -18.46
N LEU A 41 3.40 6.69 -17.16
CA LEU A 41 3.43 5.46 -16.39
C LEU A 41 2.88 5.67 -14.98
N VAL A 42 2.13 4.69 -14.52
CA VAL A 42 1.67 4.56 -13.13
C VAL A 42 2.11 3.19 -12.62
N VAL A 43 2.92 3.18 -11.59
CA VAL A 43 3.24 1.96 -10.86
C VAL A 43 2.08 1.64 -9.93
N VAL A 44 1.65 0.39 -9.86
CA VAL A 44 0.68 -0.10 -8.87
C VAL A 44 1.41 -1.05 -7.97
N THR A 45 1.83 -0.56 -6.81
CA THR A 45 2.64 -1.33 -5.87
C THR A 45 1.87 -2.50 -5.29
N HIS A 46 0.59 -2.30 -4.99
CA HIS A 46 -0.35 -3.34 -4.55
C HIS A 46 -1.81 -2.88 -4.72
N MET A 47 -2.78 -3.74 -4.35
CA MET A 47 -4.18 -3.55 -4.76
C MET A 47 -5.05 -2.78 -3.78
N HIS A 48 -4.53 -2.20 -2.70
CA HIS A 48 -5.37 -1.41 -1.79
C HIS A 48 -5.92 -0.13 -2.45
N PRO A 49 -7.05 0.43 -1.93
CA PRO A 49 -7.76 1.53 -2.58
C PRO A 49 -6.96 2.80 -2.79
N ASP A 50 -5.98 3.07 -1.94
CA ASP A 50 -5.10 4.25 -1.97
C ASP A 50 -3.83 4.05 -2.82
N HIS A 51 -3.61 2.83 -3.34
CA HIS A 51 -2.48 2.46 -4.20
C HIS A 51 -2.91 2.05 -5.62
N ALA A 52 -4.07 1.42 -5.77
CA ALA A 52 -4.59 0.98 -7.06
C ALA A 52 -5.88 1.71 -7.50
N GLY A 53 -6.49 2.46 -6.60
CA GLY A 53 -7.84 3.00 -6.79
C GLY A 53 -7.98 3.95 -7.98
N GLY A 54 -6.95 4.73 -8.26
CA GLY A 54 -6.89 5.67 -9.37
C GLY A 54 -6.39 5.09 -10.69
N ALA A 55 -5.67 3.97 -10.67
CA ALA A 55 -4.85 3.48 -11.78
C ALA A 55 -5.60 3.41 -13.13
N HIS A 56 -6.70 2.67 -13.21
CA HIS A 56 -7.46 2.55 -14.46
C HIS A 56 -8.02 3.90 -14.93
N LYS A 57 -8.48 4.72 -14.00
CA LYS A 57 -9.02 6.05 -14.35
C LYS A 57 -7.94 7.00 -14.83
N LEU A 58 -6.74 6.92 -14.27
CA LEU A 58 -5.57 7.66 -14.77
C LEU A 58 -5.24 7.24 -16.19
N ARG A 59 -5.20 5.93 -16.48
CA ARG A 59 -5.00 5.41 -17.83
C ARG A 59 -6.06 5.92 -18.82
N ASP A 60 -7.33 5.91 -18.42
CA ASP A 60 -8.42 6.42 -19.27
C ASP A 60 -8.28 7.91 -19.57
N LEU A 61 -7.73 8.70 -18.65
CA LEU A 61 -7.59 10.15 -18.79
C LEU A 61 -6.33 10.58 -19.51
N THR A 62 -5.22 9.86 -19.37
CA THR A 62 -3.89 10.29 -19.84
C THR A 62 -3.32 9.40 -20.93
N GLY A 63 -3.85 8.17 -21.09
CA GLY A 63 -3.26 7.15 -21.94
C GLY A 63 -2.01 6.48 -21.33
N CYS A 64 -1.73 6.71 -20.04
CA CYS A 64 -0.56 6.12 -19.36
C CYS A 64 -0.65 4.60 -19.32
N LYS A 65 0.51 3.95 -19.26
CA LYS A 65 0.60 2.51 -18.98
C LYS A 65 0.51 2.24 -17.48
N LEU A 66 -0.02 1.08 -17.11
CA LEU A 66 -0.03 0.58 -15.74
C LEU A 66 1.03 -0.51 -15.59
N LEU A 67 1.87 -0.37 -14.58
CA LEU A 67 2.88 -1.35 -14.22
C LEU A 67 2.50 -2.01 -12.89
N ALA A 68 2.69 -3.32 -12.78
CA ALA A 68 2.50 -4.06 -11.53
C ALA A 68 3.46 -5.26 -11.45
N ALA A 69 3.54 -5.87 -10.27
CA ALA A 69 4.25 -7.15 -10.10
C ALA A 69 3.60 -8.24 -10.95
N LYS A 70 4.42 -9.04 -11.61
CA LYS A 70 3.98 -10.22 -12.35
C LYS A 70 3.41 -11.26 -11.40
N ARG A 71 2.11 -11.57 -11.54
CA ARG A 71 1.41 -12.55 -10.68
C ARG A 71 0.40 -13.34 -11.51
N GLU A 72 0.32 -14.63 -11.26
CA GLU A 72 -0.62 -15.52 -11.96
C GLU A 72 -2.09 -15.25 -11.62
N SER A 73 -2.36 -14.71 -10.43
CA SER A 73 -3.72 -14.51 -9.93
C SER A 73 -4.00 -13.05 -9.56
N GLN A 74 -5.27 -12.68 -9.57
CA GLN A 74 -5.73 -11.38 -9.06
C GLN A 74 -5.81 -11.42 -7.53
N TRP A 75 -5.41 -10.31 -6.86
CA TRP A 75 -5.48 -10.17 -5.40
C TRP A 75 -6.89 -10.41 -4.87
N TYR A 76 -7.86 -9.74 -5.45
CA TYR A 76 -9.27 -9.90 -5.09
C TYR A 76 -9.97 -10.97 -5.94
N SER A 77 -9.42 -12.18 -6.00
CA SER A 77 -10.00 -13.30 -6.73
C SER A 77 -11.08 -14.03 -5.92
N GLY A 78 -12.04 -14.65 -6.62
CA GLY A 78 -13.11 -15.41 -5.98
C GLY A 78 -14.09 -14.58 -5.14
N VAL A 79 -14.89 -15.28 -4.32
CA VAL A 79 -15.87 -14.66 -3.41
C VAL A 79 -15.18 -13.98 -2.23
N ASP A 80 -14.17 -14.63 -1.66
CA ASP A 80 -13.42 -14.07 -0.53
C ASP A 80 -12.69 -12.80 -0.93
N GLY A 81 -12.09 -12.76 -2.13
CA GLY A 81 -11.45 -11.56 -2.66
C GLY A 81 -12.46 -10.44 -2.93
N TRP A 82 -13.67 -10.77 -3.38
CA TRP A 82 -14.72 -9.76 -3.52
C TRP A 82 -15.13 -9.15 -2.17
N LEU A 83 -15.30 -9.97 -1.16
CA LEU A 83 -15.60 -9.50 0.20
C LEU A 83 -14.45 -8.67 0.78
N MET A 84 -13.21 -9.07 0.54
CA MET A 84 -12.02 -8.34 0.96
C MET A 84 -11.97 -6.96 0.29
N HIS A 85 -12.19 -6.88 -1.03
CA HIS A 85 -12.26 -5.60 -1.76
C HIS A 85 -13.32 -4.65 -1.19
N LEU A 86 -14.52 -5.16 -0.86
CA LEU A 86 -15.56 -4.34 -0.21
C LEU A 86 -15.13 -3.87 1.17
N THR A 87 -14.46 -4.73 1.94
CA THR A 87 -13.95 -4.38 3.27
C THR A 87 -12.90 -3.27 3.18
N ASP A 88 -11.96 -3.36 2.24
CA ASP A 88 -10.92 -2.37 2.05
C ASP A 88 -11.50 -1.02 1.60
N LEU A 89 -12.51 -1.03 0.72
CA LEU A 89 -13.27 0.17 0.34
C LEU A 89 -14.01 0.81 1.53
N MET A 90 -14.62 -0.03 2.39
CA MET A 90 -15.30 0.46 3.59
C MET A 90 -14.31 1.10 4.58
N LEU A 91 -13.14 0.49 4.74
CA LEU A 91 -12.07 1.01 5.61
C LEU A 91 -11.49 2.31 5.07
N ALA A 92 -11.22 2.37 3.76
CA ALA A 92 -10.77 3.61 3.11
C ALA A 92 -11.79 4.75 3.30
N ARG A 93 -13.09 4.46 3.13
CA ARG A 93 -14.15 5.44 3.38
C ARG A 93 -14.24 5.85 4.84
N TRP A 94 -14.11 4.89 5.76
CA TRP A 94 -14.10 5.18 7.18
C TRP A 94 -12.90 6.06 7.57
N MET A 95 -11.72 5.76 7.02
CA MET A 95 -10.51 6.56 7.26
C MET A 95 -10.68 7.99 6.68
N ALA A 96 -11.17 8.12 5.45
CA ALA A 96 -11.45 9.42 4.85
C ALA A 96 -12.43 10.27 5.71
N ASN A 97 -13.48 9.65 6.23
CA ASN A 97 -14.42 10.31 7.14
C ASN A 97 -13.73 10.75 8.45
N ARG A 98 -12.88 9.90 9.02
CA ARG A 98 -12.10 10.21 10.23
C ARG A 98 -11.13 11.37 10.01
N MET A 99 -10.55 11.46 8.81
CA MET A 99 -9.68 12.55 8.38
C MET A 99 -10.46 13.79 7.92
N ARG A 100 -11.80 13.79 8.04
CA ARG A 100 -12.70 14.87 7.61
C ARG A 100 -12.57 15.23 6.13
N LYS A 101 -12.20 14.26 5.30
CA LYS A 101 -12.15 14.44 3.84
C LYS A 101 -13.57 14.46 3.25
N PRO A 102 -13.82 15.22 2.18
CA PRO A 102 -15.12 15.23 1.52
C PRO A 102 -15.48 13.84 1.01
N LYS A 103 -16.78 13.53 0.99
CA LYS A 103 -17.26 12.26 0.43
C LYS A 103 -17.01 12.24 -1.07
N GLN A 104 -16.18 11.30 -1.50
CA GLN A 104 -15.85 11.09 -2.91
C GLN A 104 -16.06 9.62 -3.29
N ASN A 105 -16.11 9.37 -4.60
CA ASN A 105 -16.22 8.00 -5.12
C ASN A 105 -14.84 7.32 -5.06
N LEU A 106 -14.73 6.32 -4.17
CA LEU A 106 -13.53 5.48 -4.03
C LEU A 106 -13.62 4.17 -4.80
N TRP A 107 -14.73 3.92 -5.52
CA TRP A 107 -14.93 2.67 -6.24
C TRP A 107 -13.91 2.51 -7.37
N TYR A 108 -13.26 1.36 -7.43
CA TYR A 108 -12.33 0.95 -8.49
C TYR A 108 -12.49 -0.54 -8.82
N SER A 109 -11.90 -0.97 -9.92
CA SER A 109 -11.94 -2.38 -10.32
C SER A 109 -11.12 -3.24 -9.37
N ARG A 110 -11.72 -4.33 -8.86
CA ARG A 110 -11.01 -5.35 -8.08
C ARG A 110 -9.99 -6.16 -8.89
N LYS A 111 -10.04 -6.06 -10.21
CA LYS A 111 -9.10 -6.70 -11.14
C LYS A 111 -8.20 -5.63 -11.74
N LEU A 112 -6.91 -5.78 -11.55
CA LEU A 112 -5.93 -4.97 -12.26
C LEU A 112 -5.70 -5.59 -13.64
N LYS A 113 -5.56 -4.72 -14.63
CA LYS A 113 -5.12 -5.08 -15.99
C LYS A 113 -3.88 -4.27 -16.31
N PRO A 114 -2.70 -4.71 -15.85
CA PRO A 114 -1.46 -4.00 -16.13
C PRO A 114 -1.10 -4.12 -17.61
N ASP A 115 -0.43 -3.10 -18.12
CA ASP A 115 0.17 -3.09 -19.47
C ASP A 115 1.61 -3.61 -19.42
N ILE A 116 2.24 -3.53 -18.24
CA ILE A 116 3.61 -3.98 -17.98
C ILE A 116 3.58 -4.79 -16.68
N GLU A 117 4.13 -5.99 -16.73
CA GLU A 117 4.32 -6.83 -15.56
C GLU A 117 5.81 -7.11 -15.39
N LEU A 118 6.36 -6.78 -14.21
CA LEU A 118 7.77 -6.96 -13.89
C LEU A 118 7.95 -7.90 -12.71
N ILE A 119 9.13 -8.52 -12.68
CA ILE A 119 9.63 -9.31 -11.54
C ILE A 119 10.76 -8.55 -10.83
N ASP A 120 11.18 -9.07 -9.71
CA ASP A 120 12.23 -8.51 -8.87
C ASP A 120 13.51 -8.14 -9.62
N GLY A 121 13.98 -6.91 -9.45
CA GLY A 121 15.22 -6.39 -10.05
C GLY A 121 15.11 -5.93 -11.49
N GLU A 122 13.97 -6.07 -12.16
CA GLU A 122 13.80 -5.58 -13.54
C GLU A 122 13.69 -4.06 -13.58
N CYS A 123 14.34 -3.45 -14.58
CA CYS A 123 14.22 -2.03 -14.87
C CYS A 123 12.85 -1.69 -15.46
N ILE A 124 12.36 -0.48 -15.16
CA ILE A 124 11.08 0.00 -15.65
C ILE A 124 11.23 0.49 -17.09
N PRO A 125 10.56 -0.13 -18.08
CA PRO A 125 10.73 0.24 -19.49
C PRO A 125 10.42 1.71 -19.76
N GLY A 126 11.40 2.41 -20.33
CA GLY A 126 11.34 3.84 -20.60
C GLY A 126 11.63 4.75 -19.39
N PHE A 127 12.00 4.16 -18.26
CA PHE A 127 12.49 4.80 -17.04
C PHE A 127 13.61 3.93 -16.48
N ASP A 128 14.64 3.72 -17.27
CA ASP A 128 15.67 2.68 -17.08
C ASP A 128 16.58 2.93 -15.87
N ASP A 129 16.55 4.13 -15.29
CA ASP A 129 17.13 4.53 -14.01
C ASP A 129 16.34 4.03 -12.80
N TRP A 130 15.12 3.52 -13.01
CA TRP A 130 14.29 2.90 -12.01
C TRP A 130 14.18 1.38 -12.18
N GLN A 131 14.21 0.67 -11.06
CA GLN A 131 13.94 -0.76 -11.02
C GLN A 131 12.87 -1.09 -9.97
N VAL A 132 12.13 -2.16 -10.20
CA VAL A 132 11.18 -2.69 -9.23
C VAL A 132 11.86 -3.68 -8.31
N LEU A 133 11.50 -3.66 -7.04
CA LEU A 133 11.93 -4.62 -6.03
C LEU A 133 10.69 -5.27 -5.43
N GLU A 134 10.67 -6.59 -5.36
CA GLU A 134 9.61 -7.30 -4.65
C GLU A 134 9.85 -7.19 -3.14
N THR A 135 8.94 -6.50 -2.45
CA THR A 135 8.99 -6.28 -0.99
C THR A 135 7.70 -6.79 -0.34
N GLN A 136 7.39 -8.04 -0.63
CA GLN A 136 6.16 -8.71 -0.22
C GLN A 136 6.04 -8.83 1.30
N GLY A 137 4.78 -8.96 1.76
CA GLY A 137 4.47 -9.22 3.16
C GLY A 137 3.21 -8.55 3.63
N HIS A 138 2.99 -7.30 3.25
CA HIS A 138 1.72 -6.61 3.43
C HIS A 138 0.66 -7.28 2.54
N THR A 139 0.99 -7.50 1.26
CA THR A 139 0.29 -8.41 0.34
C THR A 139 1.27 -9.44 -0.25
N ASP A 140 0.84 -10.22 -1.25
CA ASP A 140 1.68 -11.15 -2.02
C ASP A 140 2.35 -10.51 -3.24
N ARG A 141 2.12 -9.22 -3.49
CA ARG A 141 2.51 -8.52 -4.71
C ARG A 141 3.10 -7.14 -4.49
N ASP A 142 3.50 -6.85 -3.25
CA ASP A 142 4.05 -5.53 -2.92
C ASP A 142 5.32 -5.27 -3.71
N LEU A 143 5.37 -4.10 -4.35
CA LEU A 143 6.53 -3.56 -5.02
C LEU A 143 7.06 -2.34 -4.25
N SER A 144 8.37 -2.25 -4.19
CA SER A 144 9.11 -1.00 -3.97
C SER A 144 9.73 -0.56 -5.28
N VAL A 145 10.05 0.72 -5.42
CA VAL A 145 10.63 1.29 -6.64
C VAL A 145 11.91 2.03 -6.28
N TYR A 146 13.01 1.62 -6.89
CA TYR A 146 14.35 2.12 -6.58
C TYR A 146 14.97 2.86 -7.75
N HIS A 147 15.42 4.10 -7.51
CA HIS A 147 16.20 4.90 -8.45
C HIS A 147 17.68 4.72 -8.17
N SER A 148 18.39 4.02 -9.04
CA SER A 148 19.75 3.59 -8.79
C SER A 148 20.77 4.73 -8.75
N GLU A 149 20.61 5.76 -9.61
CA GLU A 149 21.56 6.88 -9.67
C GLU A 149 21.42 7.87 -8.51
N GLN A 150 20.18 8.08 -8.03
CA GLN A 150 19.90 9.01 -6.94
C GLN A 150 19.84 8.31 -5.59
N ASP A 151 19.95 7.00 -5.56
CA ASP A 151 19.84 6.16 -4.37
C ASP A 151 18.56 6.46 -3.56
N VAL A 152 17.43 6.57 -4.28
CA VAL A 152 16.10 6.84 -3.71
C VAL A 152 15.26 5.57 -3.77
N LEU A 153 14.72 5.14 -2.64
CA LEU A 153 13.85 3.97 -2.56
C LEU A 153 12.45 4.36 -2.05
N TYR A 154 11.44 4.16 -2.88
CA TYR A 154 10.04 4.23 -2.49
C TYR A 154 9.54 2.84 -2.08
N VAL A 155 9.08 2.68 -0.85
CA VAL A 155 8.73 1.37 -0.27
C VAL A 155 7.24 1.16 -0.06
N ALA A 156 6.40 2.02 -0.59
CA ALA A 156 4.93 1.93 -0.44
C ALA A 156 4.51 1.63 1.02
N ASP A 157 3.80 0.52 1.24
CA ASP A 157 3.31 0.07 2.54
C ASP A 157 4.18 -1.01 3.20
N LEU A 158 5.48 -1.05 2.89
CA LEU A 158 6.40 -1.88 3.68
C LEU A 158 6.47 -1.37 5.13
N MET A 159 6.39 -0.07 5.33
CA MET A 159 6.31 0.56 6.64
C MET A 159 5.50 1.86 6.58
N VAL A 160 4.97 2.27 7.71
CA VAL A 160 4.19 3.51 7.84
C VAL A 160 4.71 4.33 9.02
N GLN A 161 4.64 5.66 8.89
CA GLN A 161 5.01 6.54 9.98
C GLN A 161 3.77 6.97 10.77
N VAL A 162 3.73 6.63 12.04
CA VAL A 162 2.69 7.09 12.97
C VAL A 162 3.33 8.00 14.01
N LYS A 163 2.94 9.26 14.01
CA LYS A 163 3.61 10.32 14.79
C LYS A 163 5.09 10.43 14.36
N LYS A 164 6.02 9.98 15.20
CA LYS A 164 7.46 9.98 14.92
C LYS A 164 8.08 8.57 14.86
N HIS A 165 7.23 7.54 14.85
CA HIS A 165 7.69 6.15 14.87
C HIS A 165 7.36 5.46 13.58
N LEU A 166 8.32 4.73 13.04
CA LEU A 166 8.11 3.77 11.96
C LEU A 166 7.55 2.49 12.56
N ILE A 167 6.48 2.00 11.99
CA ILE A 167 5.80 0.77 12.42
C ILE A 167 5.44 -0.10 11.21
N ALA A 168 5.20 -1.37 11.48
CA ALA A 168 4.67 -2.29 10.49
C ALA A 168 3.25 -1.85 10.05
N PRO A 169 2.91 -1.97 8.75
CA PRO A 169 1.57 -1.65 8.26
C PRO A 169 0.53 -2.65 8.78
N PHE A 170 -0.73 -2.32 8.58
CA PHE A 170 -1.83 -3.25 8.79
C PHE A 170 -2.74 -3.23 7.56
N PRO A 171 -3.08 -4.40 6.99
CA PRO A 171 -2.78 -5.78 7.44
C PRO A 171 -1.36 -6.25 7.08
N ILE A 172 -0.94 -7.41 7.61
CA ILE A 172 0.21 -8.20 7.13
C ILE A 172 -0.28 -9.62 6.84
N PHE A 173 -0.27 -10.00 5.57
CA PHE A 173 -0.72 -11.32 5.14
C PHE A 173 0.40 -12.37 5.21
N HIS A 174 1.65 -11.97 4.94
CA HIS A 174 2.81 -12.87 4.83
C HIS A 174 3.97 -12.44 5.75
N PRO A 175 3.89 -12.72 7.07
CA PRO A 175 4.85 -12.20 8.05
C PRO A 175 6.31 -12.58 7.80
N ASN A 176 6.55 -13.78 7.26
CA ASN A 176 7.93 -14.23 6.97
C ASN A 176 8.53 -13.44 5.79
N GLN A 177 7.75 -13.25 4.72
CA GLN A 177 8.17 -12.44 3.57
C GLN A 177 8.35 -10.98 3.99
N TYR A 178 7.45 -10.45 4.82
CA TYR A 178 7.55 -9.11 5.37
C TYR A 178 8.90 -8.87 6.08
N ARG A 179 9.33 -9.81 6.94
CA ARG A 179 10.60 -9.73 7.65
C ARG A 179 11.81 -9.78 6.70
N GLN A 180 11.72 -10.58 5.65
CA GLN A 180 12.75 -10.66 4.61
C GLN A 180 12.83 -9.35 3.81
N SER A 181 11.68 -8.80 3.43
CA SER A 181 11.59 -7.51 2.73
C SER A 181 12.12 -6.37 3.58
N LEU A 182 11.77 -6.33 4.86
CA LEU A 182 12.26 -5.33 5.80
C LEU A 182 13.79 -5.40 5.96
N LYS A 183 14.33 -6.61 6.09
CA LYS A 183 15.77 -6.85 6.17
C LYS A 183 16.47 -6.41 4.89
N ARG A 184 15.93 -6.77 3.72
CA ARG A 184 16.47 -6.37 2.43
C ARG A 184 16.59 -4.86 2.29
N VAL A 185 15.53 -4.11 2.63
CA VAL A 185 15.52 -2.64 2.54
C VAL A 185 16.51 -2.04 3.54
N PHE A 186 16.64 -2.60 4.74
CA PHE A 186 17.62 -2.16 5.71
C PHE A 186 19.06 -2.39 5.23
N GLU A 187 19.34 -3.56 4.62
CA GLU A 187 20.67 -3.89 4.08
C GLU A 187 21.03 -3.10 2.82
N MET A 188 20.05 -2.59 2.08
CA MET A 188 20.28 -1.69 0.93
C MET A 188 20.75 -0.30 1.39
N ASP A 189 20.35 0.13 2.58
CA ASP A 189 20.71 1.42 3.19
C ASP A 189 20.60 2.61 2.22
N PRO A 190 19.44 2.84 1.57
CA PRO A 190 19.30 3.87 0.55
C PRO A 190 19.48 5.27 1.17
N GLN A 191 20.07 6.19 0.41
CA GLN A 191 20.28 7.57 0.83
C GLN A 191 18.95 8.28 1.17
N CYS A 192 17.90 7.96 0.42
CA CYS A 192 16.56 8.52 0.62
C CYS A 192 15.52 7.39 0.63
N LEU A 193 14.76 7.27 1.71
CA LEU A 193 13.66 6.33 1.84
C LEU A 193 12.33 7.06 1.89
N LEU A 194 11.44 6.74 0.94
CA LEU A 194 10.12 7.36 0.78
C LEU A 194 9.00 6.39 1.14
N LEU A 195 8.06 6.84 1.98
CA LEU A 195 6.89 6.07 2.40
C LEU A 195 5.62 6.57 1.71
N ALA A 196 4.67 5.68 1.45
CA ALA A 196 3.33 6.11 1.03
C ALA A 196 2.64 6.94 2.12
N HIS A 197 2.80 6.54 3.38
CA HIS A 197 2.20 7.15 4.57
C HIS A 197 3.26 7.62 5.56
N GLY A 198 3.92 8.75 5.27
CA GLY A 198 4.94 9.29 6.18
C GLY A 198 5.92 10.29 5.57
N GLY A 199 6.05 10.30 4.25
CA GLY A 199 7.04 11.14 3.57
C GLY A 199 8.42 10.50 3.51
N GLU A 200 9.45 11.33 3.47
CA GLU A 200 10.85 10.91 3.57
C GLU A 200 11.21 10.59 5.03
N VAL A 201 11.92 9.49 5.23
CA VAL A 201 12.28 9.01 6.56
C VAL A 201 13.72 8.49 6.61
N THR A 202 14.32 8.53 7.79
CA THR A 202 15.55 7.81 8.11
C THR A 202 15.18 6.43 8.65
N PHE A 203 15.80 5.38 8.11
CA PHE A 203 15.58 4.00 8.52
C PHE A 203 16.85 3.44 9.14
N ASP A 204 17.12 3.83 10.36
CA ASP A 204 18.28 3.42 11.13
C ASP A 204 18.08 2.05 11.81
N GLU A 205 19.16 1.51 12.39
CA GLU A 205 19.15 0.25 13.14
C GLU A 205 18.06 0.22 14.23
N LYS A 206 17.87 1.34 14.94
CA LYS A 206 16.87 1.43 16.00
C LYS A 206 15.45 1.29 15.45
N ALA A 207 15.14 1.95 14.35
CA ALA A 207 13.85 1.85 13.67
C ALA A 207 13.63 0.43 13.11
N TYR A 208 14.66 -0.15 12.48
CA TYR A 208 14.63 -1.52 11.99
C TYR A 208 14.32 -2.52 13.10
N GLN A 209 15.07 -2.49 14.21
CA GLN A 209 14.85 -3.39 15.34
C GLN A 209 13.48 -3.19 15.98
N HIS A 210 13.01 -1.94 16.07
CA HIS A 210 11.67 -1.66 16.59
C HIS A 210 10.57 -2.30 15.73
N ILE A 211 10.62 -2.11 14.40
CA ILE A 211 9.64 -2.70 13.50
C ILE A 211 9.76 -4.24 13.55
N LEU A 212 10.96 -4.79 13.49
CA LEU A 212 11.19 -6.23 13.52
C LEU A 212 10.65 -6.87 14.81
N HIS A 213 10.80 -6.21 15.94
CA HIS A 213 10.28 -6.70 17.24
C HIS A 213 8.75 -6.62 17.31
N THR A 214 8.14 -5.56 16.78
CA THR A 214 6.70 -5.33 16.83
C THR A 214 5.93 -5.98 15.69
N ALA A 215 6.62 -6.35 14.61
CA ALA A 215 6.00 -7.01 13.46
C ALA A 215 5.37 -8.35 13.84
N PRO A 216 4.17 -8.66 13.32
CA PRO A 216 3.48 -9.89 13.66
C PRO A 216 4.27 -11.11 13.17
N THR A 217 4.24 -12.20 13.97
CA THR A 217 4.81 -13.51 13.61
C THR A 217 3.80 -14.43 12.94
N LYS A 218 2.51 -14.04 12.94
CA LYS A 218 1.41 -14.77 12.30
C LYS A 218 0.63 -13.79 11.43
N PRO A 219 0.00 -14.24 10.33
CA PRO A 219 -0.81 -13.36 9.50
C PRO A 219 -1.79 -12.52 10.33
N MET A 220 -1.73 -11.20 10.17
CA MET A 220 -2.58 -10.25 10.88
C MET A 220 -3.46 -9.54 9.86
N THR A 221 -4.64 -10.12 9.61
CA THR A 221 -5.63 -9.64 8.64
C THR A 221 -6.90 -9.16 9.33
N HIS A 222 -7.70 -8.33 8.66
CA HIS A 222 -8.99 -7.85 9.18
C HIS A 222 -9.87 -8.98 9.69
N TRP A 223 -9.99 -10.05 8.91
CA TRP A 223 -10.79 -11.22 9.26
C TRP A 223 -10.29 -11.92 10.53
N ARG A 224 -8.97 -12.07 10.65
CA ARG A 224 -8.36 -12.73 11.82
C ARG A 224 -8.51 -11.90 13.08
N VAL A 225 -8.31 -10.58 12.98
CA VAL A 225 -8.52 -9.63 14.09
C VAL A 225 -9.96 -9.63 14.52
N THR A 226 -10.91 -9.62 13.58
CA THR A 226 -12.36 -9.67 13.87
C THR A 226 -12.75 -10.97 14.58
N LYS A 227 -12.22 -12.13 14.11
CA LYS A 227 -12.45 -13.43 14.78
C LYS A 227 -11.91 -13.45 16.21
N VAL A 228 -10.72 -12.90 16.44
CA VAL A 228 -10.11 -12.85 17.79
C VAL A 228 -10.94 -11.96 18.70
N LYS A 229 -11.36 -10.77 18.23
CA LYS A 229 -12.23 -9.86 19.01
C LYS A 229 -13.60 -10.50 19.31
N ALA A 230 -14.22 -11.15 18.32
CA ALA A 230 -15.50 -11.84 18.51
C ALA A 230 -15.40 -12.98 19.54
N LYS A 231 -14.35 -13.80 19.46
CA LYS A 231 -14.08 -14.84 20.48
C LYS A 231 -13.87 -14.24 21.87
N GLY A 232 -13.13 -13.15 21.99
CA GLY A 232 -12.91 -12.44 23.25
C GLY A 232 -14.20 -11.89 23.85
N LEU A 233 -15.09 -11.31 23.02
CA LEU A 233 -16.41 -10.83 23.43
C LEU A 233 -17.31 -11.99 23.89
N LEU A 234 -17.36 -13.08 23.15
CA LEU A 234 -18.10 -14.28 23.53
C LEU A 234 -17.60 -14.82 24.86
N PHE A 235 -16.29 -14.94 25.05
CA PHE A 235 -15.70 -15.42 26.31
C PHE A 235 -16.02 -14.49 27.49
N ALA A 236 -15.99 -13.18 27.27
CA ALA A 236 -16.38 -12.20 28.29
C ALA A 236 -17.86 -12.29 28.66
N LEU A 237 -18.75 -12.53 27.69
CA LEU A 237 -20.18 -12.76 27.90
C LEU A 237 -20.44 -14.06 28.69
N PHE A 238 -19.71 -15.14 28.36
CA PHE A 238 -19.80 -16.41 29.11
C PHE A 238 -19.32 -16.25 30.56
N ARG A 239 -18.21 -15.55 30.82
CA ARG A 239 -17.73 -15.25 32.17
C ARG A 239 -18.73 -14.45 32.98
N ARG A 240 -19.39 -13.44 32.37
CA ARG A 240 -20.42 -12.64 33.01
C ARG A 240 -21.68 -13.47 33.36
N LYS A 241 -22.06 -14.45 32.51
CA LYS A 241 -23.16 -15.36 32.83
C LYS A 241 -22.82 -16.31 33.99
N SER A 242 -21.61 -16.87 34.00
CA SER A 242 -21.16 -17.77 35.07
C SER A 242 -21.00 -17.05 36.41
N ALA A 243 -20.67 -15.77 36.39
CA ALA A 243 -20.58 -14.97 37.63
C ALA A 243 -21.96 -14.58 38.22
N LYS A 244 -23.07 -14.67 37.45
CA LYS A 244 -24.44 -14.41 37.90
C LYS A 244 -25.16 -15.66 38.43
N ILE A 245 -24.55 -16.85 38.29
CA ILE A 245 -25.08 -18.09 38.82
C ILE A 245 -24.19 -18.50 39.99
N LYS A 246 -24.17 -17.69 41.07
CA LYS A 246 -23.86 -18.16 42.42
C LYS A 246 -25.20 -18.38 43.11
N PRO A 247 -25.49 -19.58 43.62
CA PRO A 247 -26.64 -19.80 44.44
C PRO A 247 -26.43 -19.05 45.78
N ASP A 248 -27.46 -18.35 46.22
CA ASP A 248 -27.55 -17.89 47.59
C ASP A 248 -27.55 -19.14 48.49
N GLU A 249 -26.54 -19.27 49.34
CA GLU A 249 -26.55 -20.08 50.56
C GLU A 249 -26.68 -19.16 51.74
#